data_c0a9e82eb18f25a6da9109def378bcdd
#
_entry.id   c0a9e82eb18f25a6da9109def378bcdd
#
_cell.length_a   1.000
_cell.length_b   1.000
_cell.length_c   1.000
_cell.angle_alpha   90.00
_cell.angle_beta   90.00
_cell.angle_gamma   90.00
#
_symmetry.space_group_name_H-M   'P 1'
#
loop_
_entity.id
_entity.type
_entity.pdbx_description
1 polymer ?
#
loop_
_entity_poly.entity_id
_entity_poly.type
_entity_poly.pdbx_seq_one_letter_code
_entity_poly.pdbx_strand_id
1 'polypeptide(L)'
;MICNSPVSIIFLTESDDASLSALFSYLRSMPHVRLSVKTQLPQDLSPYDVVVTFNDQNSDHTRDALTQFVRSGGGWLTLVLSEHSLPSILGAQLEPLEPPAELRVLFETPGHPLAVRLPDAIYLNGCQRALTRTADDTETILYADWHYSHKAVLTYRGEGKGRVACTTLQAYSEPKLQRILYRLLYQLSGQEMNSGSLGVGILGYAPSVGRIHGLGAEKTPGFALHAVCDLNPERLQQARNDFPNVKIHDSAEKISSDPDVDLVIVATPPNTHARLCLQIMDNGKHVVCEKPLTLNRREADTLVDMAAKQKVHLSCHQNRRWDPDYLAIKQSLAEGLIGDVFYLETFVGGFHHPCGYWHSHAQVSGGTSYDWGAHYIDWIVSLIPDRVEAVGGTRHKRVWHDVTNADQERI
;
A
#
# COMPACT_ATOMS: atom_id res chain seq x y z
N MET A 1 -8.00 -1.78 -3.28
CA MET A 1 -8.43 -2.88 -4.16
C MET A 1 -9.11 -3.91 -3.27
N ILE A 2 -10.42 -4.03 -3.36
CA ILE A 2 -11.21 -5.05 -2.67
C ILE A 2 -11.33 -6.20 -3.67
N CYS A 3 -10.57 -7.29 -3.45
CA CYS A 3 -10.75 -8.52 -4.20
C CYS A 3 -11.87 -9.32 -3.56
N ASN A 4 -12.89 -9.68 -4.33
CA ASN A 4 -14.06 -10.38 -3.82
C ASN A 4 -13.82 -11.86 -3.54
N SER A 5 -12.74 -12.46 -4.04
CA SER A 5 -12.40 -13.88 -3.82
C SER A 5 -10.89 -14.07 -3.67
N PRO A 6 -10.45 -14.93 -2.74
CA PRO A 6 -9.03 -15.24 -2.57
C PRO A 6 -8.51 -16.04 -3.77
N VAL A 7 -7.31 -15.70 -4.25
CA VAL A 7 -6.58 -16.45 -5.29
C VAL A 7 -5.73 -17.53 -4.64
N SER A 8 -5.93 -18.77 -5.07
CA SER A 8 -5.17 -19.93 -4.60
C SER A 8 -3.99 -20.20 -5.53
N ILE A 9 -2.78 -20.02 -5.03
CA ILE A 9 -1.53 -20.08 -5.78
C ILE A 9 -0.69 -21.24 -5.27
N ILE A 10 -0.13 -22.03 -6.17
CA ILE A 10 0.88 -23.01 -5.84
C ILE A 10 2.21 -22.65 -6.52
N PHE A 11 3.29 -22.60 -5.75
CA PHE A 11 4.65 -22.55 -6.23
C PHE A 11 5.27 -23.94 -6.18
N LEU A 12 5.87 -24.35 -7.28
CA LEU A 12 6.67 -25.57 -7.36
C LEU A 12 8.14 -25.19 -7.28
N THR A 13 8.83 -25.55 -6.18
CA THR A 13 10.23 -25.24 -5.98
C THR A 13 10.86 -26.14 -4.93
N GLU A 14 12.14 -26.47 -5.13
CA GLU A 14 13.02 -27.12 -4.14
C GLU A 14 14.01 -26.11 -3.53
N SER A 15 13.97 -24.85 -3.97
CA SER A 15 14.95 -23.83 -3.60
C SER A 15 14.61 -23.15 -2.27
N ASP A 16 15.61 -23.06 -1.41
CA ASP A 16 15.62 -22.26 -0.16
C ASP A 16 16.20 -20.85 -0.40
N ASP A 17 16.09 -20.30 -1.59
CA ASP A 17 16.59 -18.96 -1.93
C ASP A 17 15.96 -17.88 -1.05
N ALA A 18 16.80 -17.06 -0.43
CA ALA A 18 16.37 -15.97 0.45
C ALA A 18 15.49 -14.94 -0.27
N SER A 19 15.71 -14.68 -1.57
CA SER A 19 14.89 -13.74 -2.35
C SER A 19 13.49 -14.30 -2.62
N LEU A 20 13.35 -15.61 -2.86
CA LEU A 20 12.07 -16.30 -2.95
C LEU A 20 11.33 -16.29 -1.61
N SER A 21 12.04 -16.50 -0.52
CA SER A 21 11.47 -16.41 0.83
C SER A 21 10.88 -15.02 1.11
N ALA A 22 11.50 -13.94 0.61
CA ALA A 22 10.97 -12.58 0.68
C ALA A 22 9.67 -12.43 -0.13
N LEU A 23 9.62 -12.98 -1.36
CA LEU A 23 8.40 -13.00 -2.17
C LEU A 23 7.27 -13.80 -1.49
N PHE A 24 7.58 -14.98 -0.93
CA PHE A 24 6.58 -15.79 -0.22
C PHE A 24 6.03 -15.08 1.02
N SER A 25 6.89 -14.40 1.79
CA SER A 25 6.48 -13.59 2.93
C SER A 25 5.57 -12.44 2.50
N TYR A 26 5.93 -11.76 1.42
CA TYR A 26 5.10 -10.71 0.84
C TYR A 26 3.74 -11.24 0.38
N LEU A 27 3.68 -12.33 -0.39
CA LEU A 27 2.42 -12.90 -0.88
C LEU A 27 1.53 -13.42 0.27
N ARG A 28 2.12 -14.03 1.31
CA ARG A 28 1.36 -14.47 2.50
C ARG A 28 0.79 -13.31 3.31
N SER A 29 1.39 -12.13 3.24
CA SER A 29 0.87 -10.92 3.89
C SER A 29 -0.34 -10.32 3.16
N MET A 30 -0.61 -10.74 1.91
CA MET A 30 -1.74 -10.24 1.14
C MET A 30 -3.05 -10.94 1.56
N PRO A 31 -4.10 -10.21 1.98
CA PRO A 31 -5.30 -10.77 2.61
C PRO A 31 -6.11 -11.71 1.70
N HIS A 32 -5.90 -11.62 0.39
CA HIS A 32 -6.65 -12.40 -0.61
C HIS A 32 -5.78 -13.41 -1.35
N VAL A 33 -4.64 -13.81 -0.78
CA VAL A 33 -3.76 -14.82 -1.35
C VAL A 33 -3.71 -16.04 -0.45
N ARG A 34 -3.94 -17.22 -1.04
CA ARG A 34 -3.69 -18.52 -0.42
C ARG A 34 -2.49 -19.14 -1.12
N LEU A 35 -1.33 -19.09 -0.47
CA LEU A 35 -0.08 -19.58 -1.02
C LEU A 35 0.27 -20.96 -0.50
N SER A 36 0.46 -21.92 -1.42
CA SER A 36 1.05 -23.23 -1.18
C SER A 36 2.40 -23.32 -1.85
N VAL A 37 3.38 -23.92 -1.19
CA VAL A 37 4.70 -24.19 -1.76
C VAL A 37 4.92 -25.70 -1.70
N LYS A 38 5.25 -26.33 -2.83
CA LYS A 38 5.47 -27.77 -2.97
C LYS A 38 6.68 -28.05 -3.87
N THR A 39 7.27 -29.22 -3.71
CA THR A 39 8.39 -29.67 -4.55
C THR A 39 7.93 -30.39 -5.81
N GLN A 40 6.71 -30.94 -5.81
CA GLN A 40 6.17 -31.71 -6.93
C GLN A 40 4.76 -31.22 -7.30
N LEU A 41 4.43 -31.36 -8.57
CA LEU A 41 3.10 -31.04 -9.09
C LEU A 41 2.06 -32.01 -8.50
N PRO A 42 0.99 -31.50 -7.84
CA PRO A 42 -0.11 -32.34 -7.39
C PRO A 42 -0.83 -33.01 -8.59
N GLN A 43 -1.39 -34.19 -8.38
CA GLN A 43 -2.21 -34.85 -9.38
C GLN A 43 -3.52 -34.08 -9.66
N ASP A 44 -4.08 -33.45 -8.61
CA ASP A 44 -5.26 -32.61 -8.72
C ASP A 44 -4.87 -31.14 -8.57
N LEU A 45 -5.09 -30.37 -9.64
CA LEU A 45 -4.85 -28.94 -9.71
C LEU A 45 -6.13 -28.09 -9.49
N SER A 46 -7.30 -28.73 -9.37
CA SER A 46 -8.58 -28.03 -9.23
C SER A 46 -8.69 -27.07 -8.05
N PRO A 47 -7.94 -27.24 -6.92
CA PRO A 47 -7.96 -26.27 -5.82
C PRO A 47 -7.18 -24.99 -6.08
N TYR A 48 -6.43 -24.91 -7.18
CA TYR A 48 -5.55 -23.80 -7.49
C TYR A 48 -6.03 -22.99 -8.68
N ASP A 49 -5.89 -21.68 -8.59
CA ASP A 49 -6.17 -20.75 -9.68
C ASP A 49 -4.92 -20.52 -10.52
N VAL A 50 -3.73 -20.53 -9.89
CA VAL A 50 -2.45 -20.27 -10.56
C VAL A 50 -1.38 -21.26 -10.10
N VAL A 51 -0.63 -21.78 -11.05
CA VAL A 51 0.60 -22.56 -10.81
C VAL A 51 1.80 -21.72 -11.20
N VAL A 52 2.81 -21.66 -10.34
CA VAL A 52 4.10 -21.01 -10.61
C VAL A 52 5.19 -22.05 -10.64
N THR A 53 5.98 -22.09 -11.70
CA THR A 53 7.09 -23.04 -11.89
C THR A 53 8.38 -22.31 -12.27
N PHE A 54 9.49 -23.00 -12.11
CA PHE A 54 10.76 -22.61 -12.71
C PHE A 54 10.99 -23.38 -14.00
N ASN A 55 11.72 -22.79 -14.95
CA ASN A 55 11.88 -23.39 -16.28
C ASN A 55 12.73 -24.68 -16.30
N ASP A 56 13.54 -24.91 -15.27
CA ASP A 56 14.37 -26.12 -15.10
C ASP A 56 13.61 -27.34 -14.55
N GLN A 57 12.42 -27.12 -13.97
CA GLN A 57 11.60 -28.17 -13.32
C GLN A 57 10.51 -28.77 -14.22
N ASN A 58 10.44 -28.36 -15.47
CA ASN A 58 9.37 -28.75 -16.39
C ASN A 58 9.69 -30.01 -17.17
N SER A 59 9.52 -31.21 -16.57
CA SER A 59 9.46 -32.48 -17.32
C SER A 59 8.32 -32.47 -18.35
N ASP A 60 8.37 -33.31 -19.37
CA ASP A 60 7.31 -33.40 -20.39
C ASP A 60 5.95 -33.68 -19.76
N HIS A 61 5.88 -34.57 -18.77
CA HIS A 61 4.66 -34.88 -18.04
C HIS A 61 4.10 -33.64 -17.28
N THR A 62 5.00 -32.88 -16.66
CA THR A 62 4.61 -31.61 -15.99
C THR A 62 4.05 -30.60 -16.99
N ARG A 63 4.70 -30.46 -18.16
CA ARG A 63 4.27 -29.54 -19.23
C ARG A 63 2.88 -29.89 -19.77
N ASP A 64 2.61 -31.19 -19.99
CA ASP A 64 1.31 -31.67 -20.48
C ASP A 64 0.19 -31.40 -19.48
N ALA A 65 0.43 -31.71 -18.20
CA ALA A 65 -0.53 -31.44 -17.13
C ALA A 65 -0.83 -29.94 -16.97
N LEU A 66 0.21 -29.09 -16.99
CA LEU A 66 0.05 -27.64 -16.91
C LEU A 66 -0.65 -27.06 -18.16
N THR A 67 -0.35 -27.59 -19.34
CA THR A 67 -1.02 -27.19 -20.58
C THR A 67 -2.52 -27.49 -20.50
N GLN A 68 -2.90 -28.65 -20.00
CA GLN A 68 -4.31 -29.00 -19.81
C GLN A 68 -4.98 -28.12 -18.75
N PHE A 69 -4.29 -27.84 -17.62
CA PHE A 69 -4.75 -26.95 -16.56
C PHE A 69 -5.04 -25.53 -17.12
N VAL A 70 -4.10 -24.97 -17.88
CA VAL A 70 -4.29 -23.65 -18.52
C VAL A 70 -5.47 -23.67 -19.49
N ARG A 71 -5.55 -24.65 -20.38
CA ARG A 71 -6.66 -24.74 -21.35
C ARG A 71 -8.03 -24.89 -20.71
N SER A 72 -8.09 -25.41 -19.48
CA SER A 72 -9.32 -25.49 -18.68
C SER A 72 -9.70 -24.20 -17.93
N GLY A 73 -8.78 -23.20 -17.87
CA GLY A 73 -9.04 -21.90 -17.28
C GLY A 73 -8.03 -21.44 -16.23
N GLY A 74 -7.06 -22.31 -15.87
CA GLY A 74 -6.02 -21.97 -14.90
C GLY A 74 -4.96 -20.99 -15.43
N GLY A 75 -4.20 -20.41 -14.53
CA GLY A 75 -3.06 -19.54 -14.82
C GLY A 75 -1.71 -20.24 -14.63
N TRP A 76 -0.75 -20.00 -15.49
CA TRP A 76 0.60 -20.52 -15.34
C TRP A 76 1.64 -19.41 -15.49
N LEU A 77 2.46 -19.22 -14.46
CA LEU A 77 3.61 -18.33 -14.48
C LEU A 77 4.91 -19.16 -14.48
N THR A 78 5.78 -18.93 -15.44
CA THR A 78 7.12 -19.49 -15.47
C THR A 78 8.14 -18.42 -15.08
N LEU A 79 8.91 -18.71 -14.02
CA LEU A 79 10.06 -17.94 -13.59
C LEU A 79 11.32 -18.55 -14.20
N VAL A 80 12.13 -17.76 -14.89
CA VAL A 80 13.33 -18.24 -15.60
C VAL A 80 14.54 -18.16 -14.70
N LEU A 81 15.14 -19.33 -14.38
CA LEU A 81 16.38 -19.43 -13.60
C LEU A 81 17.54 -20.02 -14.41
N SER A 82 17.26 -20.76 -15.48
CA SER A 82 18.24 -21.55 -16.20
C SER A 82 18.19 -21.35 -17.72
N GLU A 83 19.08 -22.02 -18.45
CA GLU A 83 19.15 -22.00 -19.93
C GLU A 83 18.18 -22.96 -20.61
N HIS A 84 17.41 -23.73 -19.84
CA HIS A 84 16.45 -24.67 -20.42
C HIS A 84 15.40 -23.98 -21.27
N SER A 85 15.07 -24.58 -22.39
CA SER A 85 14.07 -24.05 -23.31
C SER A 85 12.71 -23.89 -22.64
N LEU A 86 12.01 -22.83 -23.02
CA LEU A 86 10.65 -22.57 -22.54
C LEU A 86 9.63 -23.46 -23.26
N PRO A 87 8.57 -23.90 -22.58
CA PRO A 87 7.44 -24.56 -23.23
C PRO A 87 6.82 -23.66 -24.31
N SER A 88 6.49 -24.23 -25.47
CA SER A 88 5.94 -23.50 -26.62
C SER A 88 4.62 -22.76 -26.31
N ILE A 89 3.83 -23.25 -25.36
CA ILE A 89 2.62 -22.63 -24.90
C ILE A 89 2.83 -21.20 -24.35
N LEU A 90 4.04 -20.88 -23.85
CA LEU A 90 4.38 -19.54 -23.35
C LEU A 90 4.54 -18.51 -24.49
N GLY A 91 4.66 -18.94 -25.74
CA GLY A 91 4.80 -18.07 -26.91
C GLY A 91 6.06 -17.21 -26.90
N ALA A 92 7.10 -17.65 -26.17
CA ALA A 92 8.37 -16.96 -26.04
C ALA A 92 9.54 -17.93 -26.00
N GLN A 93 10.72 -17.45 -26.35
CA GLN A 93 12.00 -18.15 -26.23
C GLN A 93 13.04 -17.28 -25.52
N LEU A 94 14.06 -17.93 -24.94
CA LEU A 94 15.12 -17.23 -24.22
C LEU A 94 16.18 -16.69 -25.18
N GLU A 95 16.63 -15.48 -24.88
CA GLU A 95 17.77 -14.81 -25.51
C GLU A 95 18.75 -14.41 -24.40
N PRO A 96 20.07 -14.72 -24.53
CA PRO A 96 21.05 -14.29 -23.53
C PRO A 96 21.20 -12.76 -23.54
N LEU A 97 21.42 -12.20 -22.35
CA LEU A 97 21.88 -10.84 -22.11
C LEU A 97 23.32 -10.93 -21.61
N GLU A 98 24.28 -10.46 -22.38
CA GLU A 98 25.69 -10.41 -22.00
C GLU A 98 26.24 -8.97 -22.13
N PRO A 99 26.93 -8.49 -21.08
CA PRO A 99 27.10 -9.02 -19.73
C PRO A 99 25.83 -8.85 -18.87
N PRO A 100 25.68 -9.64 -17.77
CA PRO A 100 24.64 -9.41 -16.78
C PRO A 100 24.76 -8.00 -16.20
N ALA A 101 23.65 -7.28 -16.12
CA ALA A 101 23.66 -5.89 -15.71
C ALA A 101 22.46 -5.49 -14.89
N GLU A 102 22.55 -4.32 -14.29
CA GLU A 102 21.38 -3.59 -13.82
C GLU A 102 20.55 -3.19 -15.03
N LEU A 103 19.27 -3.55 -15.03
CA LEU A 103 18.34 -3.23 -16.08
C LEU A 103 17.41 -2.09 -15.66
N ARG A 104 17.24 -1.14 -16.55
CA ARG A 104 16.12 -0.21 -16.52
C ARG A 104 14.92 -0.90 -17.17
N VAL A 105 13.90 -1.23 -16.36
CA VAL A 105 12.71 -1.97 -16.77
C VAL A 105 11.53 -0.99 -16.87
N LEU A 106 10.78 -1.07 -17.95
CA LEU A 106 9.63 -0.22 -18.24
C LEU A 106 8.43 -1.08 -18.65
N PHE A 107 7.23 -0.52 -18.51
CA PHE A 107 6.02 -1.12 -19.09
C PHE A 107 5.95 -0.79 -20.58
N GLU A 108 5.60 -1.80 -21.40
CA GLU A 108 5.42 -1.64 -22.84
C GLU A 108 4.29 -0.66 -23.16
N THR A 109 3.19 -0.77 -22.43
CA THR A 109 2.02 0.09 -22.58
C THR A 109 1.94 1.07 -21.42
N PRO A 110 2.00 2.39 -21.66
CA PRO A 110 1.75 3.39 -20.62
C PRO A 110 0.35 3.20 -20.00
N GLY A 111 0.28 3.26 -18.67
CA GLY A 111 -0.97 3.08 -17.95
C GLY A 111 -1.44 1.63 -17.81
N HIS A 112 -0.58 0.65 -18.09
CA HIS A 112 -0.91 -0.77 -17.91
C HIS A 112 -1.41 -1.05 -16.48
N PRO A 113 -2.46 -1.90 -16.28
CA PRO A 113 -3.04 -2.15 -14.96
C PRO A 113 -2.03 -2.63 -13.88
N LEU A 114 -0.99 -3.35 -14.29
CA LEU A 114 0.08 -3.78 -13.39
C LEU A 114 0.98 -2.60 -12.94
N ALA A 115 0.99 -1.47 -13.67
CA ALA A 115 1.83 -0.31 -13.40
C ALA A 115 1.27 0.63 -12.30
N VAL A 116 0.04 0.46 -11.86
CA VAL A 116 -0.62 1.36 -10.90
C VAL A 116 0.28 1.60 -9.66
N ARG A 117 0.58 2.88 -9.38
CA ARG A 117 1.47 3.31 -8.27
C ARG A 117 2.89 2.75 -8.35
N LEU A 118 3.38 2.45 -9.52
CA LEU A 118 4.78 2.17 -9.77
C LEU A 118 5.41 3.36 -10.51
N PRO A 119 6.71 3.59 -10.35
CA PRO A 119 7.41 4.59 -11.15
C PRO A 119 7.45 4.17 -12.62
N ASP A 120 7.64 5.12 -13.52
CA ASP A 120 7.72 4.86 -14.96
C ASP A 120 8.86 3.89 -15.32
N ALA A 121 9.95 3.90 -14.55
CA ALA A 121 11.06 3.00 -14.71
C ALA A 121 11.44 2.34 -13.36
N ILE A 122 11.79 1.06 -13.43
CA ILE A 122 12.26 0.26 -12.30
C ILE A 122 13.67 -0.22 -12.62
N TYR A 123 14.61 -0.05 -11.69
CA TYR A 123 15.98 -0.54 -11.83
C TYR A 123 16.13 -1.84 -11.06
N LEU A 124 16.52 -2.91 -11.76
CA LEU A 124 16.63 -4.26 -11.20
C LEU A 124 17.98 -4.87 -11.57
N ASN A 125 18.65 -5.44 -10.58
CA ASN A 125 19.89 -6.19 -10.75
C ASN A 125 19.62 -7.68 -11.00
N GLY A 126 20.55 -8.35 -11.66
CA GLY A 126 20.59 -9.83 -11.75
C GLY A 126 19.82 -10.43 -12.90
N CYS A 127 19.35 -9.66 -13.88
CA CYS A 127 18.79 -10.24 -15.10
C CYS A 127 19.92 -10.64 -16.08
N GLN A 128 19.89 -11.89 -16.53
CA GLN A 128 20.89 -12.45 -17.46
C GLN A 128 20.28 -12.83 -18.81
N ARG A 129 18.96 -12.68 -18.97
CA ARG A 129 18.23 -13.16 -20.14
C ARG A 129 17.10 -12.22 -20.53
N ALA A 130 16.80 -12.20 -21.82
CA ALA A 130 15.63 -11.58 -22.38
C ALA A 130 14.69 -12.63 -22.97
N LEU A 131 13.53 -12.19 -23.40
CA LEU A 131 12.53 -12.97 -24.09
C LEU A 131 12.32 -12.45 -25.51
N THR A 132 12.28 -13.39 -26.47
CA THR A 132 11.84 -13.12 -27.84
C THR A 132 10.50 -13.80 -28.05
N ARG A 133 9.49 -13.04 -28.47
CA ARG A 133 8.16 -13.58 -28.77
C ARG A 133 8.23 -14.54 -29.97
N THR A 134 7.55 -15.69 -29.83
CA THR A 134 7.46 -16.72 -30.89
C THR A 134 6.02 -16.92 -31.39
N ALA A 135 5.05 -16.26 -30.79
CA ALA A 135 3.66 -16.25 -31.20
C ALA A 135 3.13 -14.80 -31.28
N ASP A 136 2.31 -14.51 -32.28
CA ASP A 136 1.80 -13.16 -32.57
C ASP A 136 0.89 -12.62 -31.45
N ASP A 137 0.18 -13.49 -30.76
CA ASP A 137 -0.73 -13.19 -29.65
C ASP A 137 -0.03 -13.07 -28.28
N THR A 138 1.31 -13.19 -28.25
CA THR A 138 2.10 -12.97 -27.03
C THR A 138 2.36 -11.47 -26.85
N GLU A 139 1.93 -10.93 -25.73
CA GLU A 139 2.13 -9.55 -25.33
C GLU A 139 3.43 -9.38 -24.55
N THR A 140 4.18 -8.31 -24.81
CA THR A 140 5.24 -7.84 -23.92
C THR A 140 4.60 -6.95 -22.86
N ILE A 141 4.73 -7.31 -21.59
CA ILE A 141 4.26 -6.49 -20.47
C ILE A 141 5.38 -5.57 -19.99
N LEU A 142 6.56 -6.14 -19.76
CA LEU A 142 7.74 -5.39 -19.36
C LEU A 142 8.87 -5.63 -20.35
N TYR A 143 9.56 -4.55 -20.67
CA TYR A 143 10.81 -4.61 -21.42
C TYR A 143 11.96 -3.97 -20.65
N ALA A 144 13.17 -4.38 -20.97
CA ALA A 144 14.39 -3.75 -20.52
C ALA A 144 15.00 -2.90 -21.65
N ASP A 145 15.41 -1.71 -21.26
CA ASP A 145 16.14 -0.76 -22.09
C ASP A 145 17.65 -1.08 -21.96
N TRP A 146 18.13 -1.98 -22.82
CA TRP A 146 19.49 -2.50 -22.78
C TRP A 146 20.27 -2.14 -24.05
N HIS A 147 21.38 -1.41 -23.91
CA HIS A 147 22.26 -1.01 -25.03
C HIS A 147 21.48 -0.49 -26.24
N TYR A 148 20.51 0.41 -26.02
CA TYR A 148 19.62 0.95 -27.07
C TYR A 148 18.72 -0.11 -27.74
N SER A 149 18.57 -1.29 -27.14
CA SER A 149 17.66 -2.33 -27.62
C SER A 149 16.49 -2.52 -26.65
N HIS A 150 15.36 -2.83 -27.23
CA HIS A 150 14.10 -3.06 -26.56
C HIS A 150 13.96 -4.58 -26.32
N LYS A 151 14.26 -5.05 -25.11
CA LYS A 151 14.29 -6.49 -24.76
C LYS A 151 13.13 -6.86 -23.84
N ALA A 152 12.23 -7.73 -24.27
CA ALA A 152 11.16 -8.22 -23.39
C ALA A 152 11.74 -9.00 -22.20
N VAL A 153 11.23 -8.76 -20.98
CA VAL A 153 11.62 -9.44 -19.74
C VAL A 153 10.43 -10.03 -18.99
N LEU A 154 9.21 -9.67 -19.39
CA LEU A 154 7.97 -10.30 -18.95
C LEU A 154 6.99 -10.32 -20.10
N THR A 155 6.50 -11.50 -20.42
CA THR A 155 5.50 -11.74 -21.47
C THR A 155 4.22 -12.37 -20.89
N TYR A 156 3.12 -12.19 -21.61
CA TYR A 156 1.80 -12.69 -21.24
C TYR A 156 1.00 -13.07 -22.49
N ARG A 157 0.19 -14.12 -22.42
CA ARG A 157 -0.80 -14.46 -23.46
C ARG A 157 -1.96 -15.26 -22.90
N GLY A 158 -3.08 -15.23 -23.64
CA GLY A 158 -4.20 -16.14 -23.44
C GLY A 158 -3.95 -17.49 -24.13
N GLU A 159 -4.36 -18.59 -23.51
CA GLU A 159 -4.31 -19.92 -24.10
C GLU A 159 -5.55 -20.74 -23.69
N GLY A 160 -6.39 -21.04 -24.65
CA GLY A 160 -7.68 -21.66 -24.38
C GLY A 160 -8.58 -20.79 -23.51
N LYS A 161 -8.97 -21.27 -22.33
CA LYS A 161 -9.72 -20.50 -21.33
C LYS A 161 -8.81 -19.85 -20.28
N GLY A 162 -7.55 -20.23 -20.24
CA GLY A 162 -6.59 -19.78 -19.23
C GLY A 162 -5.57 -18.81 -19.78
N ARG A 163 -4.51 -18.58 -18.99
CA ARG A 163 -3.51 -17.55 -19.24
C ARG A 163 -2.12 -18.03 -18.85
N VAL A 164 -1.13 -17.60 -19.59
CA VAL A 164 0.28 -17.92 -19.30
C VAL A 164 1.12 -16.65 -19.28
N ALA A 165 2.15 -16.65 -18.45
CA ALA A 165 3.16 -15.63 -18.42
C ALA A 165 4.55 -16.22 -18.19
N CYS A 166 5.58 -15.49 -18.63
CA CYS A 166 6.97 -15.85 -18.41
C CYS A 166 7.76 -14.58 -18.05
N THR A 167 8.63 -14.68 -17.04
CA THR A 167 9.53 -13.58 -16.70
C THR A 167 10.95 -14.07 -16.43
N THR A 168 11.92 -13.27 -16.87
CA THR A 168 13.35 -13.46 -16.61
C THR A 168 13.86 -12.66 -15.43
N LEU A 169 13.00 -11.84 -14.79
CA LEU A 169 13.36 -11.02 -13.65
C LEU A 169 13.46 -11.86 -12.38
N GLN A 170 14.59 -11.75 -11.65
CA GLN A 170 14.93 -12.56 -10.49
C GLN A 170 15.06 -11.80 -9.17
N ALA A 171 14.90 -10.47 -9.18
CA ALA A 171 15.02 -9.63 -7.99
C ALA A 171 13.78 -9.74 -7.07
N TYR A 172 13.44 -10.95 -6.59
CA TYR A 172 12.21 -11.25 -5.86
C TYR A 172 12.10 -10.57 -4.49
N SER A 173 13.19 -10.03 -3.95
CA SER A 173 13.20 -9.20 -2.75
C SER A 173 12.86 -7.72 -3.03
N GLU A 174 12.86 -7.28 -4.30
CA GLU A 174 12.54 -5.90 -4.66
C GLU A 174 11.02 -5.64 -4.54
N PRO A 175 10.58 -4.68 -3.70
CA PRO A 175 9.17 -4.45 -3.44
C PRO A 175 8.33 -4.10 -4.69
N LYS A 176 8.95 -3.45 -5.68
CA LYS A 176 8.26 -3.09 -6.93
C LYS A 176 7.99 -4.33 -7.77
N LEU A 177 8.97 -5.24 -7.88
CA LEU A 177 8.77 -6.52 -8.57
C LEU A 177 7.76 -7.40 -7.84
N GLN A 178 7.82 -7.50 -6.51
CA GLN A 178 6.83 -8.22 -5.71
C GLN A 178 5.41 -7.75 -6.00
N ARG A 179 5.21 -6.43 -6.10
CA ARG A 179 3.91 -5.84 -6.44
C ARG A 179 3.45 -6.18 -7.86
N ILE A 180 4.37 -6.17 -8.84
CA ILE A 180 4.06 -6.58 -10.22
C ILE A 180 3.66 -8.06 -10.25
N LEU A 181 4.44 -8.94 -9.63
CA LEU A 181 4.15 -10.38 -9.59
C LEU A 181 2.82 -10.66 -8.89
N TYR A 182 2.52 -10.02 -7.77
CA TYR A 182 1.23 -10.16 -7.10
C TYR A 182 0.06 -9.83 -8.04
N ARG A 183 0.13 -8.72 -8.76
CA ARG A 183 -0.91 -8.31 -9.71
C ARG A 183 -1.00 -9.23 -10.92
N LEU A 184 0.14 -9.69 -11.42
CA LEU A 184 0.20 -10.65 -12.51
C LEU A 184 -0.47 -11.98 -12.12
N LEU A 185 -0.24 -12.47 -10.90
CA LEU A 185 -0.89 -13.68 -10.39
C LEU A 185 -2.42 -13.53 -10.32
N TYR A 186 -2.93 -12.35 -9.95
CA TYR A 186 -4.36 -12.05 -10.06
C TYR A 186 -4.86 -12.06 -11.50
N GLN A 187 -4.15 -11.43 -12.42
CA GLN A 187 -4.51 -11.42 -13.84
C GLN A 187 -4.52 -12.83 -14.42
N LEU A 188 -3.54 -13.65 -14.05
CA LEU A 188 -3.44 -15.05 -14.46
C LEU A 188 -4.59 -15.91 -13.92
N SER A 189 -5.08 -15.64 -12.71
CA SER A 189 -6.22 -16.37 -12.13
C SER A 189 -7.55 -16.10 -12.85
N GLY A 190 -7.58 -15.13 -13.76
CA GLY A 190 -8.80 -14.70 -14.42
C GLY A 190 -9.72 -13.86 -13.55
N GLN A 191 -9.30 -13.55 -12.34
CA GLN A 191 -10.03 -12.62 -11.49
C GLN A 191 -9.64 -11.18 -11.88
N GLU A 192 -10.62 -10.34 -12.09
CA GLU A 192 -10.37 -8.92 -12.24
C GLU A 192 -9.96 -8.38 -10.88
N MET A 193 -8.77 -7.77 -10.82
CA MET A 193 -8.49 -6.85 -9.73
C MET A 193 -9.49 -5.72 -9.88
N ASN A 194 -10.42 -5.65 -8.93
CA ASN A 194 -11.45 -4.63 -8.96
C ASN A 194 -10.75 -3.27 -9.05
N SER A 195 -10.68 -2.72 -10.26
CA SER A 195 -10.14 -1.39 -10.55
C SER A 195 -11.13 -0.30 -10.14
N GLY A 196 -12.22 -0.67 -9.49
CA GLY A 196 -13.15 0.26 -8.89
C GLY A 196 -12.39 1.15 -7.89
N SER A 197 -12.51 2.45 -8.04
CA SER A 197 -12.00 3.39 -7.06
C SER A 197 -12.85 3.27 -5.79
N LEU A 198 -12.18 3.23 -4.61
CA LEU A 198 -12.85 3.39 -3.34
C LEU A 198 -13.40 4.82 -3.26
N GLY A 199 -14.69 4.94 -2.98
CA GLY A 199 -15.34 6.21 -2.73
C GLY A 199 -14.83 6.83 -1.42
N VAL A 200 -14.22 8.00 -1.52
CA VAL A 200 -13.67 8.73 -0.36
C VAL A 200 -14.62 9.85 0.03
N GLY A 201 -14.95 9.89 1.32
CA GLY A 201 -15.61 11.01 1.95
C GLY A 201 -14.66 11.80 2.85
N ILE A 202 -14.75 13.13 2.87
CA ILE A 202 -14.00 13.97 3.79
C ILE A 202 -14.97 14.54 4.83
N LEU A 203 -14.72 14.29 6.10
CA LEU A 203 -15.47 14.87 7.21
C LEU A 203 -14.61 15.94 7.92
N GLY A 204 -14.95 17.20 7.73
CA GLY A 204 -14.17 18.37 8.13
C GLY A 204 -13.33 18.93 6.98
N TYR A 205 -13.80 20.03 6.36
CA TYR A 205 -13.16 20.62 5.18
C TYR A 205 -12.43 21.94 5.49
N ALA A 206 -11.49 21.88 6.44
CA ALA A 206 -10.60 23.02 6.67
C ALA A 206 -9.57 23.15 5.51
N PRO A 207 -9.21 24.38 5.10
CA PRO A 207 -8.28 24.62 3.98
C PRO A 207 -6.91 23.98 4.16
N SER A 208 -6.42 23.91 5.39
CA SER A 208 -5.10 23.38 5.73
C SER A 208 -5.07 21.86 5.89
N VAL A 209 -6.20 21.17 6.01
CA VAL A 209 -6.24 19.72 6.28
C VAL A 209 -7.23 19.02 5.34
N GLY A 210 -8.54 19.24 5.50
CA GLY A 210 -9.56 18.53 4.72
C GLY A 210 -9.41 18.72 3.20
N ARG A 211 -9.09 19.93 2.77
CA ARG A 211 -8.81 20.25 1.37
C ARG A 211 -7.60 19.49 0.83
N ILE A 212 -6.54 19.36 1.65
CA ILE A 212 -5.33 18.62 1.26
C ILE A 212 -5.64 17.12 1.09
N HIS A 213 -6.46 16.55 1.98
CA HIS A 213 -6.93 15.18 1.84
C HIS A 213 -7.77 14.97 0.57
N GLY A 214 -8.65 15.92 0.22
CA GLY A 214 -9.41 15.89 -1.02
C GLY A 214 -8.51 15.84 -2.25
N LEU A 215 -7.53 16.74 -2.32
CA LEU A 215 -6.53 16.75 -3.40
C LEU A 215 -5.68 15.47 -3.44
N GLY A 216 -5.38 14.89 -2.27
CA GLY A 216 -4.68 13.62 -2.14
C GLY A 216 -5.52 12.45 -2.67
N ALA A 217 -6.81 12.40 -2.36
CA ALA A 217 -7.73 11.38 -2.83
C ALA A 217 -7.84 11.39 -4.36
N GLU A 218 -8.02 12.56 -4.97
CA GLU A 218 -8.09 12.72 -6.43
C GLU A 218 -6.80 12.29 -7.16
N LYS A 219 -5.64 12.53 -6.55
CA LYS A 219 -4.34 12.17 -7.13
C LYS A 219 -3.93 10.73 -6.87
N THR A 220 -4.61 10.03 -5.97
CA THR A 220 -4.23 8.68 -5.57
C THR A 220 -5.00 7.64 -6.39
N PRO A 221 -4.35 6.91 -7.30
CA PRO A 221 -5.02 5.88 -8.08
C PRO A 221 -5.73 4.85 -7.19
N GLY A 222 -6.96 4.52 -7.51
CA GLY A 222 -7.82 3.62 -6.74
C GLY A 222 -8.62 4.31 -5.64
N PHE A 223 -8.57 5.65 -5.56
CA PHE A 223 -9.51 6.47 -4.79
C PHE A 223 -10.27 7.41 -5.71
N ALA A 224 -11.49 7.76 -5.33
CA ALA A 224 -12.28 8.81 -5.95
C ALA A 224 -12.95 9.63 -4.84
N LEU A 225 -12.79 10.95 -4.87
CA LEU A 225 -13.46 11.81 -3.92
C LEU A 225 -14.94 11.92 -4.29
N HIS A 226 -15.81 11.32 -3.47
CA HIS A 226 -17.26 11.31 -3.70
C HIS A 226 -18.00 12.33 -2.87
N ALA A 227 -17.58 12.57 -1.62
CA ALA A 227 -18.34 13.39 -0.71
C ALA A 227 -17.46 14.27 0.19
N VAL A 228 -17.96 15.44 0.53
CA VAL A 228 -17.38 16.33 1.54
C VAL A 228 -18.48 16.72 2.53
N CYS A 229 -18.15 16.69 3.81
CA CYS A 229 -19.01 17.12 4.91
C CYS A 229 -18.30 18.15 5.78
N ASP A 230 -18.96 19.25 6.08
CA ASP A 230 -18.56 20.24 7.09
C ASP A 230 -19.81 20.88 7.69
N LEU A 231 -19.69 21.44 8.88
CA LEU A 231 -20.76 22.23 9.51
C LEU A 231 -20.75 23.68 9.05
N ASN A 232 -19.66 24.17 8.47
CA ASN A 232 -19.52 25.51 7.97
C ASN A 232 -19.95 25.59 6.48
N PRO A 233 -21.03 26.35 6.16
CA PRO A 233 -21.52 26.50 4.79
C PRO A 233 -20.49 27.08 3.80
N GLU A 234 -19.60 27.97 4.27
CA GLU A 234 -18.57 28.59 3.44
C GLU A 234 -17.53 27.53 3.00
N ARG A 235 -17.16 26.60 3.91
CA ARG A 235 -16.27 25.49 3.59
C ARG A 235 -16.91 24.51 2.61
N LEU A 236 -18.21 24.26 2.75
CA LEU A 236 -18.96 23.45 1.79
C LEU A 236 -19.02 24.10 0.40
N GLN A 237 -19.18 25.44 0.35
CA GLN A 237 -19.11 26.17 -0.91
C GLN A 237 -17.69 26.10 -1.52
N GLN A 238 -16.66 26.20 -0.69
CA GLN A 238 -15.28 26.05 -1.16
C GLN A 238 -15.04 24.64 -1.70
N ALA A 239 -15.56 23.60 -1.04
CA ALA A 239 -15.44 22.21 -1.53
C ALA A 239 -16.08 22.03 -2.93
N ARG A 240 -17.23 22.65 -3.19
CA ARG A 240 -17.85 22.65 -4.53
C ARG A 240 -17.00 23.35 -5.58
N ASN A 241 -16.34 24.43 -5.21
CA ASN A 241 -15.44 25.14 -6.12
C ASN A 241 -14.18 24.34 -6.43
N ASP A 242 -13.61 23.68 -5.41
CA ASP A 242 -12.40 22.86 -5.56
C ASP A 242 -12.70 21.54 -6.30
N PHE A 243 -13.88 20.95 -6.08
CA PHE A 243 -14.33 19.66 -6.61
C PHE A 243 -15.77 19.74 -7.13
N PRO A 244 -15.98 20.16 -8.39
CA PRO A 244 -17.33 20.43 -8.91
C PRO A 244 -18.31 19.26 -8.87
N ASN A 245 -17.80 18.03 -8.90
CA ASN A 245 -18.62 16.81 -8.94
C ASN A 245 -18.84 16.17 -7.56
N VAL A 246 -18.33 16.79 -6.48
CA VAL A 246 -18.41 16.20 -5.14
C VAL A 246 -19.82 16.36 -4.54
N LYS A 247 -20.32 15.33 -3.87
CA LYS A 247 -21.53 15.44 -3.04
C LYS A 247 -21.22 16.24 -1.78
N ILE A 248 -22.15 17.07 -1.37
CA ILE A 248 -22.02 17.91 -0.17
C ILE A 248 -22.98 17.41 0.90
N HIS A 249 -22.45 17.15 2.07
CA HIS A 249 -23.20 16.77 3.27
C HIS A 249 -23.00 17.80 4.38
N ASP A 250 -24.03 18.04 5.17
CA ASP A 250 -24.07 18.97 6.30
C ASP A 250 -24.05 18.24 7.66
N SER A 251 -24.01 16.92 7.66
CA SER A 251 -23.95 16.12 8.87
C SER A 251 -23.15 14.82 8.70
N ALA A 252 -22.58 14.36 9.81
CA ALA A 252 -21.83 13.11 9.84
C ALA A 252 -22.70 11.88 9.52
N GLU A 253 -23.99 11.92 9.88
CA GLU A 253 -24.95 10.86 9.56
C GLU A 253 -25.09 10.67 8.06
N LYS A 254 -25.21 11.77 7.31
CA LYS A 254 -25.40 11.74 5.86
C LYS A 254 -24.17 11.17 5.13
N ILE A 255 -22.97 11.61 5.50
CA ILE A 255 -21.75 11.07 4.86
C ILE A 255 -21.46 9.62 5.26
N SER A 256 -21.77 9.25 6.52
CA SER A 256 -21.60 7.87 6.99
C SER A 256 -22.56 6.87 6.31
N SER A 257 -23.75 7.32 5.94
CA SER A 257 -24.76 6.50 5.27
C SER A 257 -24.74 6.60 3.74
N ASP A 258 -23.87 7.42 3.15
CA ASP A 258 -23.76 7.55 1.69
C ASP A 258 -23.25 6.24 1.07
N PRO A 259 -24.02 5.59 0.17
CA PRO A 259 -23.65 4.31 -0.43
C PRO A 259 -22.41 4.40 -1.35
N ASP A 260 -22.11 5.58 -1.89
CA ASP A 260 -20.95 5.79 -2.76
C ASP A 260 -19.64 6.09 -1.99
N VAL A 261 -19.71 6.13 -0.66
CA VAL A 261 -18.55 6.34 0.22
C VAL A 261 -18.17 5.02 0.88
N ASP A 262 -16.95 4.56 0.66
CA ASP A 262 -16.36 3.37 1.28
C ASP A 262 -15.44 3.71 2.45
N LEU A 263 -14.74 4.85 2.35
CA LEU A 263 -13.74 5.34 3.29
C LEU A 263 -14.04 6.78 3.67
N VAL A 264 -14.06 7.09 4.95
CA VAL A 264 -14.17 8.47 5.43
C VAL A 264 -12.85 8.92 6.09
N ILE A 265 -12.35 10.06 5.64
CA ILE A 265 -11.23 10.75 6.28
C ILE A 265 -11.81 11.76 7.29
N VAL A 266 -11.53 11.53 8.57
CA VAL A 266 -11.97 12.39 9.67
C VAL A 266 -10.89 13.46 9.92
N ALA A 267 -11.20 14.70 9.56
CA ALA A 267 -10.32 15.86 9.64
C ALA A 267 -10.96 17.00 10.46
N THR A 268 -11.68 16.63 11.49
CA THR A 268 -12.37 17.52 12.43
C THR A 268 -11.49 17.82 13.65
N PRO A 269 -11.90 18.68 14.60
CA PRO A 269 -11.15 18.87 15.83
C PRO A 269 -11.01 17.59 16.68
N PRO A 270 -9.85 17.36 17.35
CA PRO A 270 -9.49 16.10 18.02
C PRO A 270 -10.51 15.56 19.02
N ASN A 271 -11.18 16.43 19.78
CA ASN A 271 -12.21 16.03 20.75
C ASN A 271 -13.47 15.42 20.13
N THR A 272 -13.59 15.44 18.80
CA THR A 272 -14.71 14.82 18.06
C THR A 272 -14.34 13.50 17.42
N HIS A 273 -13.04 13.18 17.31
CA HIS A 273 -12.53 12.04 16.56
C HIS A 273 -13.14 10.70 17.00
N ALA A 274 -13.05 10.39 18.28
CA ALA A 274 -13.54 9.11 18.80
C ALA A 274 -15.02 8.86 18.45
N ARG A 275 -15.88 9.83 18.72
CA ARG A 275 -17.33 9.72 18.45
C ARG A 275 -17.63 9.58 16.96
N LEU A 276 -16.98 10.39 16.12
CA LEU A 276 -17.22 10.37 14.67
C LEU A 276 -16.67 9.09 14.02
N CYS A 277 -15.48 8.63 14.43
CA CYS A 277 -14.93 7.37 13.94
C CYS A 277 -15.84 6.17 14.28
N LEU A 278 -16.36 6.11 15.53
CA LEU A 278 -17.31 5.07 15.93
C LEU A 278 -18.56 5.08 15.06
N GLN A 279 -19.16 6.25 14.85
CA GLN A 279 -20.35 6.41 14.01
C GLN A 279 -20.11 5.95 12.56
N ILE A 280 -18.95 6.29 11.97
CA ILE A 280 -18.60 5.91 10.61
C ILE A 280 -18.40 4.40 10.51
N MET A 281 -17.64 3.80 11.44
CA MET A 281 -17.38 2.36 11.46
C MET A 281 -18.63 1.54 11.73
N ASP A 282 -19.59 2.04 12.55
CA ASP A 282 -20.87 1.37 12.78
C ASP A 282 -21.74 1.30 11.51
N ASN A 283 -21.52 2.21 10.56
CA ASN A 283 -22.09 2.15 9.22
C ASN A 283 -21.27 1.30 8.22
N GLY A 284 -20.29 0.52 8.70
CA GLY A 284 -19.48 -0.38 7.88
C GLY A 284 -18.46 0.31 6.98
N LYS A 285 -18.12 1.59 7.25
CA LYS A 285 -17.15 2.35 6.44
C LYS A 285 -15.74 2.25 7.06
N HIS A 286 -14.74 2.27 6.21
CA HIS A 286 -13.33 2.41 6.62
C HIS A 286 -13.07 3.83 7.12
N VAL A 287 -12.08 3.99 8.00
CA VAL A 287 -11.72 5.29 8.58
C VAL A 287 -10.23 5.58 8.48
N VAL A 288 -9.89 6.76 8.00
CA VAL A 288 -8.61 7.42 8.25
C VAL A 288 -8.88 8.62 9.14
N CYS A 289 -8.30 8.64 10.33
CA CYS A 289 -8.49 9.76 11.26
C CYS A 289 -7.22 10.60 11.32
N GLU A 290 -7.38 11.92 11.32
CA GLU A 290 -6.28 12.83 11.60
C GLU A 290 -5.69 12.61 13.00
N LYS A 291 -4.45 12.98 13.15
CA LYS A 291 -3.76 12.96 14.45
C LYS A 291 -4.25 14.12 15.36
N PRO A 292 -4.24 13.94 16.67
CA PRO A 292 -4.12 12.66 17.39
C PRO A 292 -5.34 11.79 17.15
N LEU A 293 -5.19 10.47 17.13
CA LEU A 293 -6.32 9.55 16.90
C LEU A 293 -7.46 9.81 17.89
N THR A 294 -7.12 9.94 19.18
CA THR A 294 -8.03 10.22 20.29
C THR A 294 -7.33 11.05 21.36
N LEU A 295 -8.06 11.56 22.35
CA LEU A 295 -7.51 12.29 23.48
C LEU A 295 -7.20 11.44 24.71
N ASN A 296 -7.52 10.14 24.68
CA ASN A 296 -7.18 9.22 25.74
C ASN A 296 -7.15 7.76 25.24
N ARG A 297 -6.46 6.89 25.99
CA ARG A 297 -6.29 5.49 25.65
C ARG A 297 -7.61 4.73 25.53
N ARG A 298 -8.56 4.97 26.44
CA ARG A 298 -9.85 4.25 26.45
C ARG A 298 -10.61 4.44 25.14
N GLU A 299 -10.61 5.67 24.61
CA GLU A 299 -11.20 5.96 23.30
C GLU A 299 -10.48 5.19 22.20
N ALA A 300 -9.14 5.19 22.21
CA ALA A 300 -8.35 4.46 21.21
C ALA A 300 -8.64 2.95 21.23
N ASP A 301 -8.62 2.33 22.42
CA ASP A 301 -8.96 0.91 22.59
C ASP A 301 -10.38 0.62 22.05
N THR A 302 -11.36 1.48 22.34
CA THR A 302 -12.73 1.35 21.82
C THR A 302 -12.80 1.42 20.31
N LEU A 303 -12.02 2.29 19.67
CA LEU A 303 -11.96 2.40 18.20
C LEU A 303 -11.36 1.15 17.58
N VAL A 304 -10.29 0.60 18.15
CA VAL A 304 -9.64 -0.63 17.66
C VAL A 304 -10.60 -1.81 17.75
N ASP A 305 -11.29 -1.96 18.89
CA ASP A 305 -12.28 -3.02 19.10
C ASP A 305 -13.45 -2.90 18.10
N MET A 306 -13.93 -1.67 17.85
CA MET A 306 -15.00 -1.44 16.88
C MET A 306 -14.55 -1.78 15.45
N ALA A 307 -13.36 -1.38 15.05
CA ALA A 307 -12.82 -1.69 13.73
C ALA A 307 -12.73 -3.20 13.50
N ALA A 308 -12.25 -3.95 14.52
CA ALA A 308 -12.18 -5.41 14.47
C ALA A 308 -13.58 -6.04 14.38
N LYS A 309 -14.54 -5.58 15.20
CA LYS A 309 -15.93 -6.06 15.22
C LYS A 309 -16.62 -5.85 13.89
N GLN A 310 -16.50 -4.68 13.30
CA GLN A 310 -17.13 -4.31 12.03
C GLN A 310 -16.33 -4.78 10.81
N LYS A 311 -15.12 -5.34 11.00
CA LYS A 311 -14.21 -5.78 9.92
C LYS A 311 -13.86 -4.65 8.95
N VAL A 312 -13.67 -3.45 9.47
CA VAL A 312 -13.27 -2.27 8.72
C VAL A 312 -11.85 -1.84 9.09
N HIS A 313 -11.21 -1.08 8.22
CA HIS A 313 -9.89 -0.51 8.48
C HIS A 313 -10.02 0.80 9.26
N LEU A 314 -9.20 0.93 10.29
CA LEU A 314 -8.96 2.17 11.03
C LEU A 314 -7.47 2.51 10.90
N SER A 315 -7.17 3.75 10.52
CA SER A 315 -5.80 4.26 10.44
C SER A 315 -5.73 5.67 11.04
N CYS A 316 -4.64 5.95 11.75
CA CYS A 316 -4.28 7.31 12.14
C CYS A 316 -3.34 7.92 11.08
N HIS A 317 -3.61 9.15 10.68
CA HIS A 317 -2.82 9.86 9.65
C HIS A 317 -1.52 10.42 10.23
N GLN A 318 -0.55 9.55 10.52
CA GLN A 318 0.80 9.93 10.95
C GLN A 318 1.67 10.28 9.73
N ASN A 319 1.33 11.39 9.06
CA ASN A 319 1.92 11.82 7.80
C ASN A 319 3.42 12.11 7.89
N ARG A 320 3.92 12.53 9.06
CA ARG A 320 5.34 12.86 9.25
C ARG A 320 6.28 11.66 9.28
N ARG A 321 5.75 10.43 9.24
CA ARG A 321 6.54 9.21 8.95
C ARG A 321 7.17 9.22 7.55
N TRP A 322 6.77 10.16 6.70
CA TRP A 322 7.24 10.33 5.33
C TRP A 322 8.07 11.61 5.15
N ASP A 323 8.32 12.34 6.24
CA ASP A 323 9.18 13.53 6.20
C ASP A 323 10.63 13.13 5.91
N PRO A 324 11.36 13.88 5.07
CA PRO A 324 12.70 13.50 4.64
C PRO A 324 13.71 13.34 5.78
N ASP A 325 13.61 14.17 6.83
CA ASP A 325 14.45 14.10 8.03
C ASP A 325 14.22 12.81 8.83
N TYR A 326 12.96 12.41 9.03
CA TYR A 326 12.61 11.14 9.65
C TYR A 326 13.15 9.94 8.85
N LEU A 327 12.95 9.95 7.52
CA LEU A 327 13.43 8.88 6.65
C LEU A 327 14.97 8.79 6.66
N ALA A 328 15.66 9.94 6.69
CA ALA A 328 17.12 9.97 6.78
C ALA A 328 17.62 9.40 8.11
N ILE A 329 17.00 9.76 9.24
CA ILE A 329 17.32 9.19 10.56
C ILE A 329 17.11 7.67 10.55
N LYS A 330 15.96 7.22 10.07
CA LYS A 330 15.62 5.80 10.00
C LYS A 330 16.61 5.01 9.15
N GLN A 331 17.04 5.56 8.02
CA GLN A 331 18.05 4.94 7.16
C GLN A 331 19.41 4.90 7.87
N SER A 332 19.85 5.99 8.49
CA SER A 332 21.13 6.06 9.21
C SER A 332 21.21 5.04 10.35
N LEU A 333 20.11 4.82 11.06
CA LEU A 333 19.99 3.77 12.07
C LEU A 333 20.09 2.37 11.47
N ALA A 334 19.35 2.11 10.38
CA ALA A 334 19.35 0.80 9.71
C ALA A 334 20.73 0.43 9.13
N GLU A 335 21.50 1.43 8.69
CA GLU A 335 22.88 1.28 8.19
C GLU A 335 23.94 1.25 9.29
N GLY A 336 23.56 1.44 10.57
CA GLY A 336 24.46 1.44 11.71
C GLY A 336 25.40 2.64 11.77
N LEU A 337 25.11 3.74 11.07
CA LEU A 337 26.00 4.90 10.95
C LEU A 337 26.25 5.63 12.28
N ILE A 338 25.29 5.56 13.21
CA ILE A 338 25.37 6.23 14.52
C ILE A 338 25.44 5.24 15.69
N GLY A 339 25.56 3.92 15.40
CA GLY A 339 25.60 2.88 16.42
C GLY A 339 24.29 2.74 17.20
N ASP A 340 24.39 2.31 18.46
CA ASP A 340 23.24 2.11 19.34
C ASP A 340 22.71 3.45 19.87
N VAL A 341 21.41 3.67 19.74
CA VAL A 341 20.74 4.87 20.25
C VAL A 341 20.56 4.75 21.75
N PHE A 342 21.19 5.62 22.52
CA PHE A 342 21.02 5.71 23.98
C PHE A 342 20.29 6.98 24.44
N TYR A 343 20.14 7.95 23.55
CA TYR A 343 19.44 9.20 23.83
C TYR A 343 18.83 9.79 22.56
N LEU A 344 17.59 10.25 22.67
CA LEU A 344 16.90 10.96 21.60
C LEU A 344 16.16 12.15 22.20
N GLU A 345 16.35 13.32 21.64
CA GLU A 345 15.66 14.55 22.01
C GLU A 345 15.01 15.20 20.79
N THR A 346 13.80 15.68 20.96
CA THR A 346 13.09 16.45 19.95
C THR A 346 12.64 17.77 20.56
N PHE A 347 12.72 18.83 19.77
CA PHE A 347 12.23 20.14 20.18
C PHE A 347 11.36 20.74 19.08
N VAL A 348 10.21 21.25 19.48
CA VAL A 348 9.35 22.08 18.64
C VAL A 348 8.85 23.27 19.45
N GLY A 349 9.03 24.45 18.92
CA GLY A 349 8.56 25.64 19.61
C GLY A 349 9.12 26.94 19.04
N GLY A 350 8.58 28.03 19.58
CA GLY A 350 8.96 29.38 19.28
C GLY A 350 8.31 30.33 20.30
N PHE A 351 8.76 31.55 20.40
CA PHE A 351 8.16 32.56 21.27
C PHE A 351 7.27 33.49 20.46
N HIS A 352 6.00 33.14 20.35
CA HIS A 352 4.95 33.93 19.70
C HIS A 352 3.61 33.63 20.35
N HIS A 353 2.66 34.57 20.26
CA HIS A 353 1.32 34.40 20.82
C HIS A 353 0.64 33.19 20.12
N PRO A 354 0.03 32.28 20.88
CA PRO A 354 -0.74 31.16 20.29
C PRO A 354 -1.91 31.64 19.46
N CYS A 355 -2.40 30.82 18.54
CA CYS A 355 -3.58 31.17 17.74
C CYS A 355 -4.84 31.28 18.62
N GLY A 356 -5.80 32.13 18.20
CA GLY A 356 -7.04 32.35 18.91
C GLY A 356 -8.15 31.33 18.69
N TYR A 357 -7.84 30.15 18.08
CA TYR A 357 -8.85 29.13 17.79
C TYR A 357 -8.54 27.81 18.53
N TRP A 358 -9.31 26.77 18.29
CA TRP A 358 -9.37 25.54 19.06
C TRP A 358 -8.02 24.85 19.31
N HIS A 359 -7.02 24.99 18.42
CA HIS A 359 -5.67 24.42 18.60
C HIS A 359 -5.00 24.84 19.92
N SER A 360 -5.28 26.06 20.40
CA SER A 360 -4.70 26.62 21.63
C SER A 360 -5.53 26.30 22.88
N HIS A 361 -6.57 25.48 22.75
CA HIS A 361 -7.47 25.12 23.84
C HIS A 361 -7.43 23.63 24.13
N ALA A 362 -6.80 23.24 25.26
CA ALA A 362 -6.53 21.86 25.67
C ALA A 362 -7.78 20.97 25.72
N GLN A 363 -8.95 21.52 26.01
CA GLN A 363 -10.22 20.79 26.02
C GLN A 363 -10.62 20.25 24.65
N VAL A 364 -10.13 20.89 23.58
CA VAL A 364 -10.42 20.51 22.19
C VAL A 364 -9.23 19.81 21.55
N SER A 365 -8.04 20.39 21.70
CA SER A 365 -6.80 19.88 21.07
C SER A 365 -6.11 18.78 21.86
N GLY A 366 -6.36 18.65 23.16
CA GLY A 366 -5.60 17.82 24.08
C GLY A 366 -4.34 18.49 24.64
N GLY A 367 -3.96 19.65 24.13
CA GLY A 367 -2.73 20.37 24.48
C GLY A 367 -1.63 20.19 23.45
N THR A 368 -0.51 20.85 23.65
CA THR A 368 0.65 20.86 22.73
C THR A 368 1.23 19.45 22.54
N SER A 369 1.25 18.63 23.59
CA SER A 369 1.70 17.24 23.54
C SER A 369 0.83 16.35 22.63
N TYR A 370 -0.45 16.63 22.49
CA TYR A 370 -1.36 15.93 21.56
C TYR A 370 -1.28 16.48 20.14
N ASP A 371 -0.87 17.72 19.95
CA ASP A 371 -0.70 18.32 18.62
C ASP A 371 0.66 17.90 18.01
N TRP A 372 1.74 18.56 18.40
CA TRP A 372 3.08 18.24 17.87
C TRP A 372 3.71 17.01 18.51
N GLY A 373 3.47 16.80 19.80
CA GLY A 373 3.99 15.63 20.52
C GLY A 373 3.51 14.32 19.92
N ALA A 374 2.30 14.25 19.37
CA ALA A 374 1.80 13.06 18.68
C ALA A 374 2.71 12.60 17.53
N HIS A 375 3.34 13.53 16.80
CA HIS A 375 4.28 13.20 15.73
C HIS A 375 5.63 12.71 16.27
N TYR A 376 6.20 13.42 17.24
CA TYR A 376 7.54 13.08 17.75
C TYR A 376 7.53 11.83 18.63
N ILE A 377 6.47 11.60 19.41
CA ILE A 377 6.31 10.36 20.16
C ILE A 377 6.17 9.17 19.19
N ASP A 378 5.43 9.34 18.09
CA ASP A 378 5.33 8.33 17.05
C ASP A 378 6.68 7.99 16.40
N TRP A 379 7.52 9.01 16.16
CA TRP A 379 8.89 8.81 15.67
C TRP A 379 9.75 8.05 16.69
N ILE A 380 9.73 8.46 17.96
CA ILE A 380 10.51 7.83 19.03
C ILE A 380 10.15 6.34 19.12
N VAL A 381 8.87 6.02 19.23
CA VAL A 381 8.38 4.63 19.36
C VAL A 381 8.69 3.81 18.11
N SER A 382 8.71 4.44 16.93
CA SER A 382 9.00 3.77 15.67
C SER A 382 10.50 3.57 15.38
N LEU A 383 11.35 4.48 15.88
CA LEU A 383 12.81 4.39 15.74
C LEU A 383 13.46 3.49 16.82
N ILE A 384 12.85 3.45 17.99
CA ILE A 384 13.32 2.65 19.14
C ILE A 384 12.21 1.64 19.47
N PRO A 385 12.26 0.42 18.92
CA PRO A 385 11.17 -0.57 19.04
C PRO A 385 11.10 -1.24 20.42
N ASP A 386 11.83 -0.75 21.40
CA ASP A 386 11.82 -1.26 22.76
C ASP A 386 10.58 -0.83 23.54
N ARG A 387 10.32 -1.56 24.62
CA ARG A 387 9.19 -1.27 25.51
C ARG A 387 9.44 0.01 26.31
N VAL A 388 8.47 0.93 26.30
CA VAL A 388 8.47 2.08 27.21
C VAL A 388 8.33 1.61 28.64
N GLU A 389 9.31 1.89 29.49
CA GLU A 389 9.33 1.49 30.92
C GLU A 389 8.66 2.54 31.81
N ALA A 390 8.90 3.83 31.54
CA ALA A 390 8.34 4.91 32.34
C ALA A 390 8.11 6.16 31.48
N VAL A 391 7.13 6.96 31.85
CA VAL A 391 6.82 8.25 31.25
C VAL A 391 6.73 9.30 32.35
N GLY A 392 7.38 10.43 32.14
CA GLY A 392 7.28 11.59 33.02
C GLY A 392 7.04 12.85 32.22
N GLY A 393 6.45 13.86 32.82
CA GLY A 393 6.20 15.11 32.10
C GLY A 393 6.07 16.30 33.03
N THR A 394 6.35 17.47 32.50
CA THR A 394 6.14 18.77 33.17
C THR A 394 5.48 19.74 32.21
N ARG A 395 4.68 20.65 32.76
CA ARG A 395 4.05 21.71 31.98
C ARG A 395 4.09 23.02 32.73
N HIS A 396 4.20 24.11 32.02
CA HIS A 396 4.20 25.46 32.56
C HIS A 396 3.19 26.35 31.84
N LYS A 397 2.50 27.19 32.64
CA LYS A 397 1.54 28.21 32.19
C LYS A 397 1.89 29.53 32.86
N ARG A 398 2.56 30.44 32.14
CA ARG A 398 3.16 31.64 32.74
C ARG A 398 2.99 32.92 31.91
N VAL A 399 2.66 32.79 30.62
CA VAL A 399 2.71 33.93 29.70
C VAL A 399 1.33 34.20 29.10
N TRP A 400 0.75 33.27 28.33
CA TRP A 400 -0.50 33.49 27.59
C TRP A 400 -1.70 32.89 28.32
N HIS A 401 -2.35 33.70 29.17
CA HIS A 401 -3.47 33.27 30.01
C HIS A 401 -4.82 33.28 29.33
N ASP A 402 -4.92 33.82 28.14
CA ASP A 402 -6.12 33.87 27.28
C ASP A 402 -6.39 32.57 26.52
N VAL A 403 -5.44 31.64 26.50
CA VAL A 403 -5.58 30.29 25.94
C VAL A 403 -5.35 29.24 27.03
N THR A 404 -5.83 28.00 26.83
CA THR A 404 -5.77 26.94 27.88
C THR A 404 -4.65 25.93 27.72
N ASN A 405 -3.99 25.87 26.56
CA ASN A 405 -2.78 25.07 26.41
C ASN A 405 -1.66 25.60 27.33
N ALA A 406 -0.81 24.73 27.79
CA ALA A 406 0.41 25.14 28.47
C ALA A 406 1.32 25.95 27.52
N ASP A 407 2.09 26.86 28.08
CA ASP A 407 3.08 27.63 27.31
C ASP A 407 4.30 26.77 26.95
N GLN A 408 4.58 25.77 27.78
CA GLN A 408 5.64 24.78 27.59
C GLN A 408 5.20 23.43 28.17
N GLU A 409 5.43 22.38 27.41
CA GLU A 409 5.29 21.00 27.85
C GLU A 409 6.59 20.23 27.56
N ARG A 410 6.96 19.32 28.46
CA ARG A 410 8.09 18.41 28.33
C ARG A 410 7.61 17.01 28.74
N ILE A 411 7.86 16.04 27.90
CA ILE A 411 7.55 14.62 28.14
C ILE A 411 8.84 13.85 28.09
#